data_ae7d63c561020ee2abef237fee69a958
#
_entry.id   ae7d63c561020ee2abef237fee69a958
#
_cell.length_a   1.000
_cell.length_b   1.000
_cell.length_c   1.000
_cell.angle_alpha   90.00
_cell.angle_beta   90.00
_cell.angle_gamma   90.00
#
_symmetry.space_group_name_H-M   'P 1'
#
loop_
_entity.id
_entity.type
_entity.pdbx_description
1 polymer ?
#
loop_
_entity_poly.entity_id
_entity_poly.type
_entity_poly.pdbx_seq_one_letter_code
_entity_poly.pdbx_strand_id
1 'polypeptide(L)'
;MQIEINNDLQILDQWAKTWLVDFNPKKTKALIISNNTNIPELNIRFNDEPVELVDNHKHLGVTFVSDGNWTVHIENIARSALKQVNVLRKLKFILSKQALSNIYLTFIRPVLEYACEVWDGCYERDIEKLEKIQLEAARIVTGLTKFASKDSLYFETGWETLANRRETRKLTTFYKIHNKLCPPYLFNCLPPITSDINSYNLRNNQNFVPPRCRLRTSASSFIPSTVSLWNNLDISIRNSPTLSSFKNRVKADIYKTPKYYNEGPRKLSILHTRLRHQCSSLNADLSKIHIINNFKCNCGASFEDAIHYFLECPLYLNERRTLLSNCDDININIETLLFGNDKYSYYVNSKIFGKVRTFINQLKRF
;
A
#
# COMPACT_ATOMS: atom_id res chain seq x y z
N MET A 1 -38.34 15.09 8.63
CA MET A 1 -37.35 14.53 7.68
C MET A 1 -37.86 14.53 6.23
N GLN A 2 -38.89 13.74 5.80
CA GLN A 2 -39.35 13.74 4.40
C GLN A 2 -39.78 15.14 3.91
N ILE A 3 -40.59 15.88 4.72
CA ILE A 3 -41.06 17.23 4.40
C ILE A 3 -39.87 18.18 4.25
N GLU A 4 -38.90 18.11 5.12
CA GLU A 4 -37.68 18.95 5.10
C GLU A 4 -36.86 18.69 3.84
N ILE A 5 -36.63 17.41 3.49
CA ILE A 5 -35.90 17.03 2.27
C ILE A 5 -36.61 17.56 1.02
N ASN A 6 -37.93 17.40 0.94
CA ASN A 6 -38.71 17.92 -0.21
C ASN A 6 -38.66 19.44 -0.29
N ASN A 7 -38.70 20.14 0.84
CA ASN A 7 -38.55 21.60 0.89
C ASN A 7 -37.16 22.05 0.41
N ASP A 8 -36.09 21.36 0.87
CA ASP A 8 -34.71 21.64 0.43
C ASP A 8 -34.54 21.41 -1.07
N LEU A 9 -35.14 20.34 -1.60
CA LEU A 9 -35.13 20.06 -3.04
C LEU A 9 -35.89 21.12 -3.85
N GLN A 10 -37.00 21.70 -3.32
CA GLN A 10 -37.68 22.81 -3.94
C GLN A 10 -36.84 24.09 -3.95
N ILE A 11 -36.09 24.36 -2.87
CA ILE A 11 -35.17 25.51 -2.81
C ILE A 11 -34.06 25.34 -3.86
N LEU A 12 -33.53 24.14 -4.01
CA LEU A 12 -32.53 23.82 -5.03
C LEU A 12 -33.08 23.98 -6.45
N ASP A 13 -34.32 23.59 -6.69
CA ASP A 13 -34.98 23.77 -7.99
C ASP A 13 -35.17 25.25 -8.32
N GLN A 14 -35.63 26.07 -7.36
CA GLN A 14 -35.77 27.52 -7.54
C GLN A 14 -34.37 28.17 -7.80
N TRP A 15 -33.35 27.76 -7.10
CA TRP A 15 -31.97 28.22 -7.35
C TRP A 15 -31.51 27.86 -8.76
N ALA A 16 -31.77 26.63 -9.20
CA ALA A 16 -31.39 26.16 -10.54
C ALA A 16 -32.09 27.01 -11.63
N LYS A 17 -33.37 27.26 -11.48
CA LYS A 17 -34.14 28.14 -12.40
C LYS A 17 -33.58 29.56 -12.45
N THR A 18 -33.17 30.11 -11.30
CA THR A 18 -32.57 31.44 -11.22
C THR A 18 -31.23 31.54 -11.95
N TRP A 19 -30.44 30.47 -11.88
CA TRP A 19 -29.08 30.44 -12.47
C TRP A 19 -29.03 29.72 -13.82
N LEU A 20 -30.19 29.38 -14.41
CA LEU A 20 -30.32 28.67 -15.71
C LEU A 20 -29.50 27.36 -15.75
N VAL A 21 -29.53 26.60 -14.66
CA VAL A 21 -28.92 25.29 -14.52
C VAL A 21 -30.02 24.24 -14.46
N ASP A 22 -29.91 23.19 -15.28
CA ASP A 22 -30.83 22.07 -15.25
C ASP A 22 -30.29 20.91 -14.48
N PHE A 23 -30.98 20.50 -13.41
CA PHE A 23 -30.75 19.20 -12.77
C PHE A 23 -31.48 18.10 -13.56
N ASN A 24 -30.87 16.94 -13.64
CA ASN A 24 -31.52 15.79 -14.26
C ASN A 24 -32.18 14.89 -13.19
N PRO A 25 -33.51 14.93 -13.04
CA PRO A 25 -34.23 14.16 -12.01
C PRO A 25 -33.97 12.64 -12.15
N LYS A 26 -33.87 12.12 -13.39
CA LYS A 26 -33.62 10.70 -13.65
C LYS A 26 -32.27 10.20 -13.18
N LYS A 27 -31.29 11.10 -13.01
CA LYS A 27 -29.97 10.79 -12.46
C LYS A 27 -29.87 11.04 -10.95
N THR A 28 -30.87 11.75 -10.37
CA THR A 28 -30.93 11.95 -8.94
C THR A 28 -31.42 10.68 -8.26
N LYS A 29 -30.69 10.24 -7.24
CA LYS A 29 -31.00 9.02 -6.50
C LYS A 29 -31.01 9.34 -5.01
N ALA A 30 -31.84 8.67 -4.25
CA ALA A 30 -31.83 8.71 -2.80
C ALA A 30 -31.26 7.41 -2.24
N LEU A 31 -30.39 7.51 -1.25
CA LEU A 31 -29.81 6.38 -0.52
C LEU A 31 -30.01 6.61 0.98
N ILE A 32 -30.68 5.67 1.65
CA ILE A 32 -30.83 5.69 3.10
C ILE A 32 -29.78 4.74 3.69
N ILE A 33 -28.90 5.28 4.53
CA ILE A 33 -27.91 4.47 5.25
C ILE A 33 -28.44 4.24 6.66
N SER A 34 -28.82 3.01 6.97
CA SER A 34 -29.39 2.63 8.27
C SER A 34 -29.14 1.17 8.60
N ASN A 35 -28.90 0.89 9.88
CA ASN A 35 -28.91 -0.47 10.42
C ASN A 35 -30.31 -0.91 10.90
N ASN A 36 -31.31 -0.04 10.75
CA ASN A 36 -32.68 -0.37 11.09
C ASN A 36 -33.35 -1.13 9.94
N THR A 37 -34.00 -2.23 10.24
CA THR A 37 -34.76 -3.03 9.27
C THR A 37 -36.08 -2.39 8.87
N ASN A 38 -36.66 -1.55 9.74
CA ASN A 38 -37.89 -0.81 9.47
C ASN A 38 -37.54 0.57 8.92
N ILE A 39 -37.24 0.64 7.64
CA ILE A 39 -37.05 1.91 6.92
C ILE A 39 -38.40 2.39 6.49
N PRO A 40 -38.82 3.64 6.87
CA PRO A 40 -40.08 4.20 6.40
C PRO A 40 -40.07 4.42 4.89
N GLU A 41 -41.15 4.17 4.22
CA GLU A 41 -41.31 4.57 2.83
C GLU A 41 -41.25 6.11 2.74
N LEU A 42 -40.28 6.60 1.98
CA LEU A 42 -40.06 8.01 1.75
C LEU A 42 -40.52 8.38 0.33
N ASN A 43 -41.49 9.27 0.22
CA ASN A 43 -41.88 9.85 -1.05
C ASN A 43 -41.07 11.13 -1.27
N ILE A 44 -39.89 11.00 -1.85
CA ILE A 44 -39.00 12.11 -2.19
C ILE A 44 -39.29 12.50 -3.64
N ARG A 45 -39.48 13.81 -3.89
CA ARG A 45 -39.71 14.33 -5.22
C ARG A 45 -38.78 15.48 -5.55
N PHE A 46 -38.30 15.48 -6.80
CA PHE A 46 -37.48 16.55 -7.34
C PHE A 46 -38.04 16.98 -8.71
N ASN A 47 -38.35 18.23 -8.90
CA ASN A 47 -39.05 18.74 -10.07
C ASN A 47 -40.34 17.94 -10.39
N ASP A 48 -41.16 17.69 -9.36
CA ASP A 48 -42.38 16.89 -9.44
C ASP A 48 -42.20 15.41 -9.87
N GLU A 49 -40.97 14.98 -10.20
CA GLU A 49 -40.66 13.59 -10.48
C GLU A 49 -40.25 12.83 -9.21
N PRO A 50 -40.67 11.56 -9.05
CA PRO A 50 -40.24 10.75 -7.91
C PRO A 50 -38.75 10.42 -8.00
N VAL A 51 -38.02 10.62 -6.90
CA VAL A 51 -36.62 10.24 -6.78
C VAL A 51 -36.51 8.75 -6.44
N GLU A 52 -35.80 8.02 -7.25
CA GLU A 52 -35.59 6.57 -7.04
C GLU A 52 -34.74 6.29 -5.80
N LEU A 53 -35.26 5.46 -4.90
CA LEU A 53 -34.53 4.95 -3.76
C LEU A 53 -33.67 3.76 -4.20
N VAL A 54 -32.37 3.79 -3.88
CA VAL A 54 -31.39 2.76 -4.27
C VAL A 54 -30.68 2.19 -3.06
N ASP A 55 -30.28 0.92 -3.14
CA ASP A 55 -29.50 0.25 -2.07
C ASP A 55 -28.02 0.59 -2.10
N ASN A 56 -27.52 1.05 -3.22
CA ASN A 56 -26.15 1.53 -3.38
C ASN A 56 -26.05 2.64 -4.41
N HIS A 57 -25.12 3.56 -4.18
CA HIS A 57 -24.87 4.67 -5.10
C HIS A 57 -23.38 5.00 -5.16
N LYS A 58 -22.88 5.24 -6.36
CA LYS A 58 -21.50 5.69 -6.57
C LYS A 58 -21.46 7.22 -6.64
N HIS A 59 -20.88 7.84 -5.60
CA HIS A 59 -20.70 9.29 -5.54
C HIS A 59 -19.21 9.64 -5.53
N LEU A 60 -18.76 10.52 -6.43
CA LEU A 60 -17.36 10.95 -6.55
C LEU A 60 -16.36 9.79 -6.53
N GLY A 61 -16.68 8.67 -7.18
CA GLY A 61 -15.82 7.50 -7.26
C GLY A 61 -15.93 6.52 -6.10
N VAL A 62 -16.58 6.86 -5.01
CA VAL A 62 -16.84 6.00 -3.84
C VAL A 62 -18.24 5.40 -3.93
N THR A 63 -18.37 4.09 -3.70
CA THR A 63 -19.67 3.41 -3.66
C THR A 63 -20.15 3.32 -2.22
N PHE A 64 -21.26 3.98 -1.94
CA PHE A 64 -21.98 3.89 -0.66
C PHE A 64 -23.05 2.81 -0.76
N VAL A 65 -23.33 2.12 0.35
CA VAL A 65 -24.32 1.06 0.45
C VAL A 65 -25.25 1.34 1.65
N SER A 66 -26.50 0.94 1.54
CA SER A 66 -27.56 1.19 2.54
C SER A 66 -27.24 0.63 3.93
N ASP A 67 -26.45 -0.45 4.02
CA ASP A 67 -25.98 -1.03 5.28
C ASP A 67 -24.72 -0.35 5.88
N GLY A 68 -24.19 0.68 5.20
CA GLY A 68 -23.03 1.46 5.63
C GLY A 68 -21.69 0.69 5.61
N ASN A 69 -21.63 -0.51 4.99
CA ASN A 69 -20.38 -1.22 4.85
C ASN A 69 -19.65 -0.89 3.53
N TRP A 70 -18.35 -1.23 3.46
CA TRP A 70 -17.48 -0.87 2.34
C TRP A 70 -17.15 -2.04 1.41
N THR A 71 -17.68 -3.24 1.66
CA THR A 71 -17.28 -4.46 0.92
C THR A 71 -17.51 -4.31 -0.58
N VAL A 72 -18.66 -3.78 -1.01
CA VAL A 72 -18.98 -3.54 -2.43
C VAL A 72 -17.98 -2.55 -3.06
N HIS A 73 -17.66 -1.46 -2.34
CA HIS A 73 -16.68 -0.49 -2.80
C HIS A 73 -15.29 -1.12 -2.97
N ILE A 74 -14.82 -1.87 -1.96
CA ILE A 74 -13.53 -2.55 -1.99
C ILE A 74 -13.47 -3.58 -3.12
N GLU A 75 -14.53 -4.31 -3.38
CA GLU A 75 -14.59 -5.24 -4.52
C GLU A 75 -14.47 -4.53 -5.87
N ASN A 76 -15.09 -3.37 -6.02
CA ASN A 76 -14.98 -2.56 -7.23
C ASN A 76 -13.54 -2.04 -7.43
N ILE A 77 -12.88 -1.53 -6.36
CA ILE A 77 -11.48 -1.13 -6.38
C ILE A 77 -10.59 -2.32 -6.74
N ALA A 78 -10.75 -3.45 -6.05
CA ALA A 78 -9.97 -4.65 -6.25
C ALA A 78 -10.07 -5.15 -7.70
N ARG A 79 -11.28 -5.20 -8.25
CA ARG A 79 -11.53 -5.60 -9.65
C ARG A 79 -10.84 -4.67 -10.65
N SER A 80 -10.90 -3.36 -10.41
CA SER A 80 -10.23 -2.36 -11.25
C SER A 80 -8.71 -2.50 -11.19
N ALA A 81 -8.13 -2.60 -10.00
CA ALA A 81 -6.69 -2.75 -9.80
C ALA A 81 -6.17 -4.07 -10.38
N LEU A 82 -6.89 -5.19 -10.22
CA LEU A 82 -6.52 -6.49 -10.79
C LEU A 82 -6.46 -6.47 -12.32
N LYS A 83 -7.36 -5.75 -12.99
CA LYS A 83 -7.28 -5.56 -14.44
C LYS A 83 -5.94 -4.92 -14.85
N GLN A 84 -5.51 -3.90 -14.12
CA GLN A 84 -4.24 -3.22 -14.37
C GLN A 84 -3.02 -4.09 -14.01
N VAL A 85 -3.09 -4.87 -12.92
CA VAL A 85 -2.04 -5.85 -12.56
C VAL A 85 -1.89 -6.92 -13.64
N ASN A 86 -2.99 -7.34 -14.29
CA ASN A 86 -2.92 -8.27 -15.42
C ASN A 86 -2.19 -7.66 -16.64
N VAL A 87 -2.36 -6.37 -16.89
CA VAL A 87 -1.55 -5.67 -17.90
C VAL A 87 -0.07 -5.64 -17.49
N LEU A 88 0.21 -5.29 -16.23
CA LEU A 88 1.58 -5.29 -15.70
C LEU A 88 2.24 -6.67 -15.84
N ARG A 89 1.49 -7.76 -15.65
CA ARG A 89 1.98 -9.15 -15.83
C ARG A 89 2.41 -9.44 -17.26
N LYS A 90 1.74 -8.88 -18.27
CA LYS A 90 2.16 -9.00 -19.67
C LYS A 90 3.42 -8.18 -19.95
N LEU A 91 3.51 -6.98 -19.39
CA LEU A 91 4.64 -6.07 -19.60
C LEU A 91 5.94 -6.54 -18.92
N LYS A 92 5.90 -7.47 -17.97
CA LYS A 92 7.09 -7.97 -17.25
C LYS A 92 8.15 -8.60 -18.16
N PHE A 93 7.79 -9.05 -19.35
CA PHE A 93 8.72 -9.65 -20.29
C PHE A 93 9.47 -8.61 -21.15
N ILE A 94 8.99 -7.38 -21.18
CA ILE A 94 9.49 -6.32 -22.06
C ILE A 94 10.18 -5.22 -21.23
N LEU A 95 9.62 -4.89 -20.06
CA LEU A 95 10.04 -3.73 -19.28
C LEU A 95 11.00 -4.09 -18.15
N SER A 96 11.84 -3.11 -17.79
CA SER A 96 12.74 -3.20 -16.63
C SER A 96 11.97 -3.22 -15.31
N LYS A 97 12.62 -3.68 -14.22
CA LYS A 97 12.07 -3.65 -12.85
C LYS A 97 11.62 -2.23 -12.46
N GLN A 98 12.43 -1.22 -12.77
CA GLN A 98 12.13 0.17 -12.46
C GLN A 98 10.90 0.69 -13.21
N ALA A 99 10.77 0.40 -14.52
CA ALA A 99 9.62 0.79 -15.32
C ALA A 99 8.32 0.15 -14.81
N LEU A 100 8.36 -1.14 -14.49
CA LEU A 100 7.22 -1.85 -13.88
C LEU A 100 6.83 -1.27 -12.51
N SER A 101 7.83 -0.94 -11.68
CA SER A 101 7.60 -0.28 -10.39
C SER A 101 6.92 1.08 -10.59
N ASN A 102 7.40 1.89 -11.52
CA ASN A 102 6.81 3.20 -11.81
C ASN A 102 5.35 3.07 -12.28
N ILE A 103 5.06 2.10 -13.17
CA ILE A 103 3.68 1.84 -13.61
C ILE A 103 2.78 1.50 -12.42
N TYR A 104 3.24 0.62 -11.52
CA TYR A 104 2.46 0.32 -10.31
C TYR A 104 2.22 1.57 -9.46
N LEU A 105 3.28 2.33 -9.18
CA LEU A 105 3.22 3.50 -8.30
C LEU A 105 2.33 4.64 -8.85
N THR A 106 2.28 4.80 -10.17
CA THR A 106 1.55 5.91 -10.83
C THR A 106 0.13 5.54 -11.25
N PHE A 107 -0.14 4.30 -11.62
CA PHE A 107 -1.44 3.92 -12.18
C PHE A 107 -2.23 2.96 -11.28
N ILE A 108 -1.59 1.98 -10.64
CA ILE A 108 -2.29 0.93 -9.89
C ILE A 108 -2.53 1.33 -8.45
N ARG A 109 -1.47 1.77 -7.75
CA ARG A 109 -1.56 2.15 -6.34
C ARG A 109 -2.55 3.29 -6.06
N PRO A 110 -2.66 4.34 -6.90
CA PRO A 110 -3.67 5.37 -6.68
C PRO A 110 -5.11 4.85 -6.70
N VAL A 111 -5.40 3.81 -7.48
CA VAL A 111 -6.72 3.15 -7.47
C VAL A 111 -6.99 2.47 -6.13
N LEU A 112 -5.96 1.82 -5.54
CA LEU A 112 -6.07 1.13 -4.26
C LEU A 112 -6.18 2.08 -3.06
N GLU A 113 -5.83 3.36 -3.22
CA GLU A 113 -5.75 4.35 -2.14
C GLU A 113 -6.74 5.50 -2.28
N TYR A 114 -7.46 5.60 -3.40
CA TYR A 114 -8.36 6.72 -3.64
C TYR A 114 -9.41 6.86 -2.53
N ALA A 115 -9.52 8.05 -1.94
CA ALA A 115 -10.45 8.39 -0.88
C ALA A 115 -10.42 7.42 0.32
N CYS A 116 -9.26 6.84 0.63
CA CYS A 116 -9.15 5.83 1.69
C CYS A 116 -9.55 6.37 3.08
N GLU A 117 -9.47 7.65 3.29
CA GLU A 117 -9.92 8.32 4.50
C GLU A 117 -11.42 8.07 4.78
N VAL A 118 -12.21 7.82 3.74
CA VAL A 118 -13.65 7.57 3.85
C VAL A 118 -13.96 6.12 4.19
N TRP A 119 -13.26 5.17 3.56
CA TRP A 119 -13.59 3.74 3.60
C TRP A 119 -12.60 2.86 4.40
N ASP A 120 -11.55 3.44 5.00
CA ASP A 120 -10.57 2.67 5.80
C ASP A 120 -11.19 1.94 7.01
N GLY A 121 -12.40 2.31 7.43
CA GLY A 121 -13.20 1.58 8.41
C GLY A 121 -13.79 0.24 7.94
N CYS A 122 -13.40 -0.27 6.78
CA CYS A 122 -13.86 -1.54 6.23
C CYS A 122 -13.39 -2.75 7.07
N TYR A 123 -13.86 -3.94 6.70
CA TYR A 123 -13.45 -5.17 7.38
C TYR A 123 -12.00 -5.55 7.06
N GLU A 124 -11.33 -6.18 8.03
CA GLU A 124 -9.95 -6.68 7.90
C GLU A 124 -9.75 -7.53 6.62
N ARG A 125 -10.69 -8.45 6.36
CA ARG A 125 -10.69 -9.29 5.13
C ARG A 125 -10.64 -8.47 3.83
N ASP A 126 -11.24 -7.28 3.83
CA ASP A 126 -11.29 -6.41 2.67
C ASP A 126 -9.98 -5.63 2.52
N ILE A 127 -9.39 -5.19 3.65
CA ILE A 127 -8.03 -4.63 3.71
C ILE A 127 -7.01 -5.62 3.18
N GLU A 128 -7.06 -6.87 3.65
CA GLU A 128 -6.16 -7.93 3.18
C GLU A 128 -6.29 -8.21 1.67
N LYS A 129 -7.51 -8.10 1.13
CA LYS A 129 -7.75 -8.25 -0.31
C LYS A 129 -6.95 -7.23 -1.12
N LEU A 130 -6.95 -5.96 -0.70
CA LEU A 130 -6.18 -4.91 -1.36
C LEU A 130 -4.67 -5.14 -1.20
N GLU A 131 -4.20 -5.52 -0.01
CA GLU A 131 -2.79 -5.82 0.25
C GLU A 131 -2.29 -7.00 -0.62
N LYS A 132 -3.10 -8.05 -0.81
CA LYS A 132 -2.76 -9.17 -1.70
C LYS A 132 -2.54 -8.71 -3.14
N ILE A 133 -3.28 -7.72 -3.62
CA ILE A 133 -3.10 -7.14 -4.97
C ILE A 133 -1.75 -6.41 -5.07
N GLN A 134 -1.37 -5.63 -4.05
CA GLN A 134 -0.05 -4.99 -4.00
C GLN A 134 1.08 -6.03 -4.00
N LEU A 135 0.97 -7.08 -3.19
CA LEU A 135 1.96 -8.16 -3.13
C LEU A 135 2.08 -8.91 -4.46
N GLU A 136 0.97 -9.10 -5.18
CA GLU A 136 1.02 -9.69 -6.53
C GLU A 136 1.74 -8.78 -7.53
N ALA A 137 1.48 -7.47 -7.50
CA ALA A 137 2.24 -6.50 -8.28
C ALA A 137 3.72 -6.50 -7.91
N ALA A 138 4.06 -6.59 -6.62
CA ALA A 138 5.44 -6.69 -6.13
C ALA A 138 6.15 -7.95 -6.66
N ARG A 139 5.47 -9.11 -6.71
CA ARG A 139 6.01 -10.34 -7.33
C ARG A 139 6.30 -10.16 -8.83
N ILE A 140 5.41 -9.50 -9.54
CA ILE A 140 5.61 -9.20 -10.97
C ILE A 140 6.83 -8.29 -11.16
N VAL A 141 6.98 -7.27 -10.34
CA VAL A 141 8.08 -6.30 -10.41
C VAL A 141 9.41 -6.95 -10.08
N THR A 142 9.50 -7.68 -8.97
CA THR A 142 10.74 -8.27 -8.45
C THR A 142 11.12 -9.58 -9.14
N GLY A 143 10.14 -10.32 -9.67
CA GLY A 143 10.32 -11.67 -10.19
C GLY A 143 10.47 -12.73 -9.11
N LEU A 144 10.23 -12.39 -7.84
CA LEU A 144 10.18 -13.34 -6.74
C LEU A 144 9.01 -14.32 -6.90
N THR A 145 9.18 -15.52 -6.36
CA THR A 145 8.19 -16.59 -6.44
C THR A 145 7.05 -16.39 -5.40
N LYS A 146 6.01 -17.21 -5.50
CA LYS A 146 4.91 -17.22 -4.51
C LYS A 146 5.36 -17.60 -3.10
N PHE A 147 6.51 -18.23 -2.96
CA PHE A 147 7.08 -18.67 -1.70
C PHE A 147 7.91 -17.61 -0.98
N ALA A 148 8.23 -16.49 -1.65
CA ALA A 148 8.90 -15.37 -1.01
C ALA A 148 8.00 -14.72 0.05
N SER A 149 8.60 -14.33 1.18
CA SER A 149 7.90 -13.65 2.27
C SER A 149 7.38 -12.27 1.84
N LYS A 150 6.41 -11.72 2.58
CA LYS A 150 5.96 -10.35 2.40
C LYS A 150 7.11 -9.36 2.60
N ASP A 151 7.94 -9.58 3.61
CA ASP A 151 9.07 -8.72 3.93
C ASP A 151 10.11 -8.67 2.82
N SER A 152 10.41 -9.83 2.20
CA SER A 152 11.28 -9.90 1.02
C SER A 152 10.75 -9.07 -0.16
N LEU A 153 9.43 -9.07 -0.36
CA LEU A 153 8.80 -8.28 -1.42
C LEU A 153 8.90 -6.78 -1.14
N TYR A 154 8.64 -6.36 0.09
CA TYR A 154 8.76 -4.95 0.50
C TYR A 154 10.21 -4.48 0.50
N PHE A 155 11.13 -5.31 0.96
CA PHE A 155 12.57 -5.04 0.88
C PHE A 155 13.03 -4.80 -0.56
N GLU A 156 12.65 -5.66 -1.50
CA GLU A 156 13.06 -5.57 -2.90
C GLU A 156 12.39 -4.43 -3.67
N THR A 157 11.19 -4.04 -3.30
CA THR A 157 10.46 -2.96 -3.97
C THR A 157 10.71 -1.59 -3.35
N GLY A 158 11.05 -1.54 -2.06
CA GLY A 158 11.07 -0.32 -1.27
C GLY A 158 9.67 0.30 -1.14
N TRP A 159 8.61 -0.51 -1.24
CA TRP A 159 7.24 -0.02 -1.07
C TRP A 159 6.81 -0.13 0.40
N GLU A 160 5.98 0.81 0.81
CA GLU A 160 5.22 0.73 2.05
C GLU A 160 4.03 -0.21 1.92
N THR A 161 3.60 -0.81 3.04
CA THR A 161 2.29 -1.46 3.10
C THR A 161 1.18 -0.46 2.82
N LEU A 162 0.08 -0.90 2.22
CA LEU A 162 -1.09 -0.04 2.02
C LEU A 162 -1.69 0.41 3.37
N ALA A 163 -1.54 -0.40 4.43
CA ALA A 163 -1.97 -0.05 5.78
C ALA A 163 -1.24 1.19 6.31
N ASN A 164 0.10 1.18 6.34
CA ASN A 164 0.90 2.33 6.80
C ASN A 164 0.60 3.58 5.98
N ARG A 165 0.38 3.42 4.69
CA ARG A 165 0.07 4.55 3.80
C ARG A 165 -1.31 5.14 4.09
N ARG A 166 -2.32 4.30 4.38
CA ARG A 166 -3.65 4.79 4.79
C ARG A 166 -3.58 5.54 6.12
N GLU A 167 -2.86 5.01 7.10
CA GLU A 167 -2.63 5.70 8.38
C GLU A 167 -1.95 7.07 8.18
N THR A 168 -0.88 7.12 7.38
CA THR A 168 -0.20 8.38 7.06
C THR A 168 -1.14 9.38 6.36
N ARG A 169 -2.03 8.92 5.48
CA ARG A 169 -3.02 9.78 4.82
C ARG A 169 -4.07 10.29 5.80
N LYS A 170 -4.61 9.43 6.66
CA LYS A 170 -5.56 9.81 7.71
C LYS A 170 -4.96 10.87 8.63
N LEU A 171 -3.76 10.64 9.15
CA LEU A 171 -3.04 11.59 9.99
C LEU A 171 -2.75 12.91 9.24
N THR A 172 -2.38 12.84 7.96
CA THR A 172 -2.17 14.04 7.12
C THR A 172 -3.45 14.84 6.95
N THR A 173 -4.57 14.20 6.72
CA THR A 173 -5.88 14.85 6.59
C THR A 173 -6.34 15.42 7.93
N PHE A 174 -6.14 14.71 9.02
CA PHE A 174 -6.43 15.18 10.36
C PHE A 174 -5.59 16.41 10.73
N TYR A 175 -4.27 16.42 10.41
CA TYR A 175 -3.41 17.59 10.58
C TYR A 175 -3.95 18.80 9.81
N LYS A 176 -4.41 18.62 8.58
CA LYS A 176 -5.00 19.70 7.79
C LYS A 176 -6.26 20.27 8.44
N ILE A 177 -7.14 19.40 8.96
CA ILE A 177 -8.37 19.82 9.62
C ILE A 177 -8.04 20.57 10.91
N HIS A 178 -7.18 20.00 11.75
CA HIS A 178 -6.74 20.60 13.01
C HIS A 178 -6.12 21.99 12.83
N ASN A 179 -5.28 22.16 11.80
CA ASN A 179 -4.63 23.44 11.48
C ASN A 179 -5.47 24.35 10.55
N LYS A 180 -6.77 24.09 10.41
CA LYS A 180 -7.71 24.91 9.63
C LYS A 180 -7.31 25.09 8.15
N LEU A 181 -6.62 24.09 7.58
CA LEU A 181 -6.24 24.05 6.15
C LEU A 181 -7.33 23.41 5.28
N CYS A 182 -8.49 23.13 5.85
CA CYS A 182 -9.68 22.58 5.24
C CYS A 182 -10.88 23.50 5.49
N PRO A 183 -12.04 23.28 4.82
CA PRO A 183 -13.24 24.05 5.08
C PRO A 183 -13.62 24.04 6.57
N PRO A 184 -14.11 25.19 7.12
CA PRO A 184 -14.33 25.37 8.56
C PRO A 184 -15.24 24.32 9.21
N TYR A 185 -16.25 23.83 8.49
CA TYR A 185 -17.18 22.83 9.02
C TYR A 185 -16.51 21.53 9.42
N LEU A 186 -15.39 21.14 8.78
CA LEU A 186 -14.63 19.94 9.15
C LEU A 186 -13.91 20.13 10.50
N PHE A 187 -13.44 21.32 10.80
CA PHE A 187 -12.84 21.63 12.09
C PHE A 187 -13.87 21.48 13.23
N ASN A 188 -15.11 21.90 12.98
CA ASN A 188 -16.21 21.78 13.95
C ASN A 188 -16.61 20.32 14.24
N CYS A 189 -16.21 19.37 13.39
CA CYS A 189 -16.41 17.94 13.63
C CYS A 189 -15.38 17.32 14.55
N LEU A 190 -14.27 18.02 14.88
CA LEU A 190 -13.26 17.50 15.79
C LEU A 190 -13.79 17.44 17.22
N PRO A 191 -13.46 16.37 17.98
CA PRO A 191 -13.79 16.33 19.41
C PRO A 191 -12.97 17.37 20.17
N PRO A 192 -13.41 17.77 21.38
CA PRO A 192 -12.66 18.69 22.22
C PRO A 192 -11.33 18.08 22.67
N ILE A 193 -10.37 18.93 23.01
CA ILE A 193 -9.14 18.50 23.67
C ILE A 193 -9.34 18.35 25.19
N THR A 194 -8.48 17.56 25.82
CA THR A 194 -8.60 17.26 27.25
C THR A 194 -8.53 18.51 28.13
N SER A 195 -7.74 19.53 27.74
CA SER A 195 -7.67 20.81 28.46
C SER A 195 -8.97 21.62 28.43
N ASP A 196 -9.82 21.42 27.41
CA ASP A 196 -11.08 22.18 27.30
C ASP A 196 -12.16 21.64 28.22
N ILE A 197 -12.02 20.37 28.65
CA ILE A 197 -13.02 19.69 29.50
C ILE A 197 -12.56 19.66 30.97
N ASN A 198 -11.25 19.55 31.23
CA ASN A 198 -10.70 19.39 32.55
C ASN A 198 -9.94 20.65 32.98
N SER A 199 -10.32 21.19 34.16
CA SER A 199 -9.62 22.32 34.80
C SER A 199 -8.24 21.96 35.39
N TYR A 200 -7.91 20.66 35.50
CA TYR A 200 -6.64 20.19 36.03
C TYR A 200 -5.61 19.95 34.92
N ASN A 201 -4.35 20.28 35.19
CA ASN A 201 -3.27 20.13 34.24
C ASN A 201 -2.82 18.65 34.19
N LEU A 202 -3.42 17.87 33.26
CA LEU A 202 -3.09 16.47 33.06
C LEU A 202 -1.88 16.31 32.11
N ARG A 203 -1.13 15.20 32.25
CA ARG A 203 0.04 14.91 31.40
C ARG A 203 -0.23 14.98 29.92
N ASN A 204 -1.47 14.66 29.48
CA ASN A 204 -1.87 14.59 28.08
C ASN A 204 -2.98 15.61 27.77
N ASN A 205 -2.87 16.83 28.29
CA ASN A 205 -3.87 17.88 28.16
C ASN A 205 -4.17 18.30 26.71
N GLN A 206 -3.24 18.09 25.79
CA GLN A 206 -3.39 18.36 24.34
C GLN A 206 -3.95 17.18 23.54
N ASN A 207 -4.31 16.10 24.19
CA ASN A 207 -4.95 14.97 23.50
C ASN A 207 -6.43 15.29 23.21
N PHE A 208 -6.89 14.88 22.05
CA PHE A 208 -8.33 14.87 21.79
C PHE A 208 -9.03 13.82 22.64
N VAL A 209 -10.24 14.13 23.11
CA VAL A 209 -11.07 13.18 23.84
C VAL A 209 -11.69 12.21 22.82
N PRO A 210 -11.41 10.90 22.89
CA PRO A 210 -11.95 9.95 21.95
C PRO A 210 -13.48 9.93 21.98
N PRO A 211 -14.16 10.05 20.83
CA PRO A 211 -15.61 9.99 20.78
C PRO A 211 -16.14 8.64 21.27
N ARG A 212 -17.22 8.65 22.07
CA ARG A 212 -17.87 7.41 22.49
C ARG A 212 -18.65 6.81 21.33
N CYS A 213 -18.23 5.67 20.83
CA CYS A 213 -18.86 4.95 19.74
C CYS A 213 -19.51 3.66 20.23
N ARG A 214 -20.83 3.50 19.96
CA ARG A 214 -21.55 2.26 20.31
C ARG A 214 -21.42 1.20 19.24
N LEU A 215 -21.28 1.61 17.97
CA LEU A 215 -21.19 0.71 16.82
C LEU A 215 -19.73 0.65 16.33
N ARG A 216 -19.33 -0.53 15.85
CA ARG A 216 -18.01 -0.72 15.21
C ARG A 216 -17.81 0.22 14.02
N THR A 217 -18.81 0.36 13.16
CA THR A 217 -18.78 1.25 12.00
C THR A 217 -18.49 2.69 12.39
N SER A 218 -19.08 3.17 13.49
CA SER A 218 -18.80 4.50 14.03
C SER A 218 -17.36 4.57 14.59
N ALA A 219 -16.93 3.59 15.37
CA ALA A 219 -15.59 3.56 15.96
C ALA A 219 -14.48 3.50 14.91
N SER A 220 -14.69 2.80 13.79
CA SER A 220 -13.76 2.67 12.68
C SER A 220 -13.84 3.82 11.67
N SER A 221 -14.81 4.73 11.80
CA SER A 221 -14.92 5.90 10.91
C SER A 221 -13.75 6.87 11.08
N PHE A 222 -13.59 7.80 10.15
CA PHE A 222 -12.38 8.63 10.02
C PHE A 222 -11.99 9.34 11.34
N ILE A 223 -12.88 10.12 11.95
CA ILE A 223 -12.53 10.92 13.13
C ILE A 223 -12.19 10.03 14.34
N PRO A 224 -13.07 9.11 14.83
CA PRO A 224 -12.79 8.30 15.99
C PRO A 224 -11.50 7.46 15.86
N SER A 225 -11.31 6.81 14.70
CA SER A 225 -10.12 6.00 14.48
C SER A 225 -8.85 6.83 14.36
N THR A 226 -8.91 8.03 13.77
CA THR A 226 -7.75 8.89 13.59
C THR A 226 -7.36 9.62 14.88
N VAL A 227 -8.32 9.93 15.76
CA VAL A 227 -8.04 10.51 17.09
C VAL A 227 -7.11 9.61 17.90
N SER A 228 -7.33 8.29 17.86
CA SER A 228 -6.45 7.35 18.55
C SER A 228 -5.03 7.36 17.96
N LEU A 229 -4.91 7.34 16.64
CA LEU A 229 -3.61 7.44 15.95
C LEU A 229 -2.90 8.76 16.26
N TRP A 230 -3.63 9.87 16.23
CA TRP A 230 -3.12 11.21 16.52
C TRP A 230 -2.60 11.34 17.95
N ASN A 231 -3.36 10.85 18.92
CA ASN A 231 -2.99 10.92 20.33
C ASN A 231 -1.73 10.08 20.66
N ASN A 232 -1.45 9.04 19.85
CA ASN A 232 -0.25 8.22 19.98
C ASN A 232 1.00 8.84 19.34
N LEU A 233 0.83 9.90 18.52
CA LEU A 233 1.98 10.61 17.96
C LEU A 233 2.71 11.41 19.04
N ASP A 234 4.03 11.47 18.91
CA ASP A 234 4.85 12.39 19.70
C ASP A 234 4.38 13.83 19.50
N ILE A 235 4.39 14.61 20.58
CA ILE A 235 3.94 16.00 20.58
C ILE A 235 4.74 16.88 19.61
N SER A 236 6.02 16.57 19.45
CA SER A 236 6.90 17.27 18.48
C SER A 236 6.46 17.05 17.03
N ILE A 237 5.88 15.88 16.73
CA ILE A 237 5.33 15.58 15.40
C ILE A 237 4.02 16.34 15.22
N ARG A 238 3.11 16.28 16.20
CA ARG A 238 1.82 16.99 16.15
C ARG A 238 1.98 18.49 15.95
N ASN A 239 2.97 19.09 16.62
CA ASN A 239 3.32 20.51 16.54
C ASN A 239 4.24 20.87 15.37
N SER A 240 4.29 20.05 14.31
CA SER A 240 5.08 20.37 13.12
C SER A 240 4.63 21.71 12.51
N PRO A 241 5.54 22.62 12.18
CA PRO A 241 5.19 23.98 11.74
C PRO A 241 4.54 24.04 10.35
N THR A 242 4.78 23.03 9.51
CA THR A 242 4.23 22.97 8.15
C THR A 242 3.73 21.57 7.83
N LEU A 243 2.76 21.49 6.89
CA LEU A 243 2.26 20.22 6.36
C LEU A 243 3.36 19.34 5.78
N SER A 244 4.37 19.94 5.13
CA SER A 244 5.51 19.21 4.57
C SER A 244 6.37 18.58 5.67
N SER A 245 6.68 19.34 6.72
CA SER A 245 7.42 18.85 7.89
C SER A 245 6.65 17.71 8.57
N PHE A 246 5.33 17.88 8.80
CA PHE A 246 4.49 16.84 9.36
C PHE A 246 4.53 15.55 8.55
N LYS A 247 4.28 15.64 7.23
CA LYS A 247 4.31 14.49 6.33
C LYS A 247 5.64 13.74 6.36
N ASN A 248 6.76 14.46 6.45
CA ASN A 248 8.09 13.83 6.49
C ASN A 248 8.35 13.10 7.80
N ARG A 249 7.79 13.59 8.92
CA ARG A 249 7.95 12.98 10.25
C ARG A 249 7.02 11.79 10.51
N VAL A 250 5.84 11.78 9.88
CA VAL A 250 4.86 10.69 10.03
C VAL A 250 5.16 9.51 9.11
N LYS A 251 5.94 9.71 8.05
CA LYS A 251 6.31 8.61 7.16
C LYS A 251 7.14 7.58 7.92
N ALA A 252 6.75 6.30 7.75
CA ALA A 252 7.59 5.20 8.20
C ALA A 252 8.96 5.23 7.51
N ASP A 253 10.00 4.83 8.24
CA ASP A 253 11.30 4.59 7.65
C ASP A 253 11.22 3.41 6.68
N ILE A 254 11.35 3.70 5.40
CA ILE A 254 11.30 2.70 4.35
C ILE A 254 12.72 2.39 3.90
N TYR A 255 13.06 1.11 3.86
CA TYR A 255 14.30 0.68 3.25
C TYR A 255 14.36 1.13 1.79
N LYS A 256 15.39 1.91 1.47
CA LYS A 256 15.65 2.34 0.09
C LYS A 256 16.47 1.29 -0.63
N THR A 257 15.82 0.49 -1.45
CA THR A 257 16.51 -0.50 -2.29
C THR A 257 17.63 0.16 -3.08
N PRO A 258 18.88 -0.32 -2.96
CA PRO A 258 20.00 0.24 -3.69
C PRO A 258 19.81 0.17 -5.21
N LYS A 259 20.22 1.22 -5.92
CA LYS A 259 20.06 1.31 -7.38
C LYS A 259 20.75 0.16 -8.13
N TYR A 260 21.90 -0.31 -7.66
CA TYR A 260 22.65 -1.41 -8.27
C TYR A 260 21.90 -2.76 -8.26
N TYR A 261 20.83 -2.92 -7.44
CA TYR A 261 19.95 -4.09 -7.51
C TYR A 261 19.17 -4.18 -8.82
N ASN A 262 18.96 -3.05 -9.47
CA ASN A 262 18.13 -2.94 -10.67
C ASN A 262 18.94 -2.86 -11.96
N GLU A 263 20.27 -2.94 -11.88
CA GLU A 263 21.17 -2.85 -13.03
C GLU A 263 21.26 -4.17 -13.80
N GLY A 264 21.65 -4.05 -15.07
CA GLY A 264 21.88 -5.19 -15.97
C GLY A 264 20.60 -5.86 -16.49
N PRO A 265 20.76 -6.99 -17.21
CA PRO A 265 19.64 -7.71 -17.80
C PRO A 265 18.64 -8.21 -16.76
N ARG A 266 17.34 -7.95 -16.98
CA ARG A 266 16.27 -8.31 -16.03
C ARG A 266 16.29 -9.77 -15.60
N LYS A 267 16.55 -10.72 -16.54
CA LYS A 267 16.63 -12.16 -16.23
C LYS A 267 17.65 -12.43 -15.13
N LEU A 268 18.86 -11.88 -15.25
CA LEU A 268 19.94 -12.08 -14.29
C LEU A 268 19.67 -11.38 -12.94
N SER A 269 19.07 -10.18 -12.99
CA SER A 269 18.63 -9.49 -11.78
C SER A 269 17.58 -10.29 -11.00
N ILE A 270 16.62 -10.93 -11.67
CA ILE A 270 15.63 -11.81 -11.04
C ILE A 270 16.31 -13.03 -10.39
N LEU A 271 17.24 -13.68 -11.08
CA LEU A 271 17.96 -14.82 -10.52
C LEU A 271 18.76 -14.42 -9.29
N HIS A 272 19.48 -13.30 -9.34
CA HIS A 272 20.19 -12.75 -8.20
C HIS A 272 19.25 -12.42 -7.02
N THR A 273 18.10 -11.78 -7.29
CA THR A 273 17.06 -11.51 -6.28
C THR A 273 16.54 -12.81 -5.64
N ARG A 274 16.31 -13.85 -6.42
CA ARG A 274 15.84 -15.15 -5.91
C ARG A 274 16.88 -15.84 -5.03
N LEU A 275 18.16 -15.76 -5.39
CA LEU A 275 19.26 -16.27 -4.57
C LEU A 275 19.36 -15.53 -3.24
N ARG A 276 19.23 -14.21 -3.25
CA ARG A 276 19.21 -13.34 -2.05
C ARG A 276 18.12 -13.74 -1.06
N HIS A 277 16.96 -14.09 -1.55
CA HIS A 277 15.79 -14.40 -0.71
C HIS A 277 15.50 -15.89 -0.58
N GLN A 278 16.47 -16.75 -0.90
CA GLN A 278 16.37 -18.21 -0.74
C GLN A 278 15.11 -18.81 -1.40
N CYS A 279 14.74 -18.29 -2.57
CA CYS A 279 13.63 -18.79 -3.39
C CYS A 279 14.07 -19.06 -4.83
N SER A 280 15.33 -19.50 -4.98
CA SER A 280 15.96 -19.87 -6.23
C SER A 280 15.63 -21.31 -6.64
N SER A 281 16.26 -21.79 -7.71
CA SER A 281 16.18 -23.21 -8.14
C SER A 281 17.34 -24.05 -7.60
N LEU A 282 18.06 -23.61 -6.56
CA LEU A 282 19.02 -24.44 -5.85
C LEU A 282 18.29 -25.54 -5.07
N ASN A 283 18.91 -26.71 -4.94
CA ASN A 283 18.25 -27.86 -4.32
C ASN A 283 17.84 -27.60 -2.87
N ALA A 284 18.62 -26.83 -2.10
CA ALA A 284 18.24 -26.42 -0.75
C ALA A 284 16.96 -25.58 -0.73
N ASP A 285 16.81 -24.62 -1.66
CA ASP A 285 15.62 -23.77 -1.73
C ASP A 285 14.41 -24.56 -2.20
N LEU A 286 14.54 -25.43 -3.19
CA LEU A 286 13.46 -26.28 -3.70
C LEU A 286 12.99 -27.30 -2.67
N SER A 287 13.92 -27.83 -1.87
CA SER A 287 13.56 -28.79 -0.82
C SER A 287 12.82 -28.15 0.35
N LYS A 288 13.17 -26.89 0.73
CA LYS A 288 12.44 -26.14 1.75
C LYS A 288 10.95 -25.98 1.42
N ILE A 289 10.60 -25.95 0.15
CA ILE A 289 9.23 -25.79 -0.34
C ILE A 289 8.62 -27.11 -0.86
N HIS A 290 9.27 -28.25 -0.52
CA HIS A 290 8.80 -29.61 -0.83
C HIS A 290 8.60 -29.88 -2.35
N ILE A 291 9.36 -29.21 -3.22
CA ILE A 291 9.36 -29.53 -4.68
C ILE A 291 10.24 -30.74 -4.95
N ILE A 292 11.33 -30.88 -4.22
CA ILE A 292 12.25 -32.02 -4.27
C ILE A 292 12.57 -32.49 -2.85
N ASN A 293 12.97 -33.76 -2.70
CA ASN A 293 13.37 -34.33 -1.41
C ASN A 293 14.89 -34.47 -1.26
N ASN A 294 15.67 -33.76 -2.08
CA ASN A 294 17.12 -33.89 -2.10
C ASN A 294 17.76 -32.50 -2.01
N PHE A 295 18.64 -32.31 -1.03
CA PHE A 295 19.43 -31.10 -0.84
C PHE A 295 20.80 -31.13 -1.56
N LYS A 296 21.22 -32.31 -2.07
CA LYS A 296 22.60 -32.54 -2.56
C LYS A 296 22.88 -31.77 -3.84
N CYS A 297 24.12 -31.28 -3.91
CA CYS A 297 24.67 -30.71 -5.14
C CYS A 297 25.16 -31.82 -6.08
N ASN A 298 25.16 -31.55 -7.36
CA ASN A 298 25.72 -32.46 -8.38
C ASN A 298 27.24 -32.71 -8.20
N CYS A 299 27.95 -31.90 -7.42
CA CYS A 299 29.36 -32.14 -7.07
C CYS A 299 29.55 -33.21 -5.97
N GLY A 300 28.47 -33.73 -5.39
CA GLY A 300 28.51 -34.69 -4.29
C GLY A 300 28.35 -34.05 -2.89
N ALA A 301 28.42 -32.72 -2.76
CA ALA A 301 28.17 -32.03 -1.48
C ALA A 301 26.76 -32.29 -0.97
N SER A 302 26.61 -32.43 0.35
CA SER A 302 25.32 -32.74 1.00
C SER A 302 24.29 -31.64 0.91
N PHE A 303 24.69 -30.40 0.59
CA PHE A 303 23.82 -29.25 0.60
C PHE A 303 24.14 -28.27 -0.54
N GLU A 304 23.15 -27.89 -1.37
CA GLU A 304 23.29 -26.92 -2.46
C GLU A 304 22.51 -25.66 -2.13
N ASP A 305 23.12 -24.78 -1.34
CA ASP A 305 22.61 -23.43 -1.04
C ASP A 305 23.41 -22.32 -1.74
N ALA A 306 23.09 -21.06 -1.46
CA ALA A 306 23.79 -19.93 -2.04
C ALA A 306 25.28 -19.85 -1.63
N ILE A 307 25.63 -20.27 -0.41
CA ILE A 307 27.03 -20.30 0.06
C ILE A 307 27.82 -21.30 -0.77
N HIS A 308 27.35 -22.54 -0.82
CA HIS A 308 27.95 -23.59 -1.63
C HIS A 308 28.06 -23.17 -3.10
N TYR A 309 26.98 -22.64 -3.68
CA TYR A 309 26.94 -22.21 -5.08
C TYR A 309 27.99 -21.14 -5.41
N PHE A 310 28.10 -20.11 -4.60
CA PHE A 310 29.02 -19.00 -4.87
C PHE A 310 30.44 -19.27 -4.42
N LEU A 311 30.65 -19.91 -3.27
CA LEU A 311 31.94 -19.92 -2.58
C LEU A 311 32.63 -21.28 -2.51
N GLU A 312 31.88 -22.38 -2.58
CA GLU A 312 32.45 -23.69 -2.25
C GLU A 312 32.44 -24.70 -3.39
N CYS A 313 31.42 -24.71 -4.24
CA CYS A 313 31.21 -25.78 -5.22
C CYS A 313 32.44 -25.99 -6.15
N PRO A 314 33.06 -27.18 -6.16
CA PRO A 314 34.24 -27.44 -7.00
C PRO A 314 33.92 -27.39 -8.50
N LEU A 315 32.66 -27.64 -8.92
CA LEU A 315 32.24 -27.56 -10.32
C LEU A 315 32.35 -26.15 -10.90
N TYR A 316 32.42 -25.12 -10.05
CA TYR A 316 32.41 -23.71 -10.46
C TYR A 316 33.73 -22.99 -10.11
N LEU A 317 34.83 -23.74 -9.96
CA LEU A 317 36.11 -23.18 -9.49
C LEU A 317 36.66 -22.10 -10.43
N ASN A 318 36.58 -22.30 -11.74
CA ASN A 318 37.15 -21.39 -12.72
C ASN A 318 36.36 -20.07 -12.79
N GLU A 319 35.04 -20.17 -12.81
CA GLU A 319 34.13 -19.01 -12.83
C GLU A 319 34.18 -18.23 -11.51
N ARG A 320 34.42 -18.95 -10.39
CA ARG A 320 34.63 -18.33 -9.07
C ARG A 320 35.94 -17.53 -9.04
N ARG A 321 37.03 -18.03 -9.63
CA ARG A 321 38.28 -17.25 -9.74
C ARG A 321 38.00 -15.92 -10.48
N THR A 322 37.19 -15.94 -11.53
CA THR A 322 36.80 -14.73 -12.25
C THR A 322 35.91 -13.82 -11.40
N LEU A 323 34.96 -14.39 -10.64
CA LEU A 323 34.08 -13.64 -9.72
C LEU A 323 34.90 -12.88 -8.68
N LEU A 324 35.90 -13.54 -8.09
CA LEU A 324 36.74 -13.02 -7.00
C LEU A 324 37.96 -12.21 -7.49
N SER A 325 38.32 -12.25 -8.77
CA SER A 325 39.48 -11.53 -9.31
C SER A 325 39.34 -10.00 -9.13
N ASN A 326 40.46 -9.29 -9.00
CA ASN A 326 40.54 -7.83 -8.82
C ASN A 326 39.62 -7.29 -7.68
N CYS A 327 39.65 -8.02 -6.57
CA CYS A 327 38.89 -7.67 -5.36
C CYS A 327 39.80 -7.71 -4.13
N ASP A 328 41.12 -7.51 -4.30
CA ASP A 328 42.16 -7.76 -3.29
C ASP A 328 41.97 -6.92 -2.01
N ASP A 329 41.33 -5.75 -2.12
CA ASP A 329 41.01 -4.87 -0.99
C ASP A 329 39.55 -5.00 -0.50
N ILE A 330 38.79 -5.96 -1.01
CA ILE A 330 37.36 -6.10 -0.72
C ILE A 330 37.12 -7.42 0.01
N ASN A 331 36.59 -7.35 1.23
CA ASN A 331 36.13 -8.54 1.95
C ASN A 331 34.86 -9.10 1.29
N ILE A 332 35.00 -10.05 0.38
CA ILE A 332 33.90 -10.70 -0.32
C ILE A 332 33.43 -11.90 0.49
N ASN A 333 32.29 -11.76 1.12
CA ASN A 333 31.54 -12.83 1.75
C ASN A 333 30.17 -12.98 1.04
N ILE A 334 29.41 -13.97 1.45
CA ILE A 334 28.08 -14.25 0.86
C ILE A 334 27.12 -13.06 0.97
N GLU A 335 27.15 -12.31 2.09
CA GLU A 335 26.32 -11.13 2.28
C GLU A 335 26.67 -10.03 1.27
N THR A 336 27.96 -9.77 1.09
CA THR A 336 28.45 -8.81 0.08
C THR A 336 28.03 -9.19 -1.33
N LEU A 337 28.06 -10.47 -1.68
CA LEU A 337 27.63 -10.96 -2.99
C LEU A 337 26.11 -10.83 -3.18
N LEU A 338 25.32 -11.06 -2.15
CA LEU A 338 23.85 -11.06 -2.23
C LEU A 338 23.24 -9.66 -1.99
N PHE A 339 23.74 -8.91 -1.03
CA PHE A 339 23.15 -7.64 -0.57
C PHE A 339 24.01 -6.40 -0.86
N GLY A 340 25.29 -6.60 -1.17
CA GLY A 340 26.25 -5.51 -1.19
C GLY A 340 26.78 -5.19 0.23
N ASN A 341 27.51 -4.10 0.36
CA ASN A 341 28.04 -3.66 1.64
C ASN A 341 27.97 -2.13 1.73
N ASP A 342 27.35 -1.60 2.77
CA ASP A 342 27.15 -0.16 2.98
C ASP A 342 28.49 0.60 3.21
N LYS A 343 29.55 -0.10 3.58
CA LYS A 343 30.91 0.47 3.70
C LYS A 343 31.55 0.75 2.35
N TYR A 344 31.02 0.16 1.27
CA TYR A 344 31.56 0.35 -0.08
C TYR A 344 30.77 1.39 -0.86
N SER A 345 31.47 2.10 -1.75
CA SER A 345 30.82 3.07 -2.64
C SER A 345 29.81 2.35 -3.56
N TYR A 346 28.88 3.17 -4.11
CA TYR A 346 27.95 2.69 -5.13
C TYR A 346 28.66 1.98 -6.30
N TYR A 347 29.77 2.56 -6.77
CA TYR A 347 30.55 2.00 -7.89
C TYR A 347 31.12 0.63 -7.57
N VAL A 348 31.64 0.43 -6.37
CA VAL A 348 32.19 -0.87 -5.92
C VAL A 348 31.09 -1.92 -5.85
N ASN A 349 29.97 -1.60 -5.21
CA ASN A 349 28.81 -2.50 -5.13
C ASN A 349 28.24 -2.84 -6.52
N SER A 350 28.13 -1.87 -7.41
CA SER A 350 27.67 -2.09 -8.79
C SER A 350 28.62 -3.03 -9.56
N LYS A 351 29.93 -2.89 -9.39
CA LYS A 351 30.95 -3.79 -9.98
C LYS A 351 30.81 -5.21 -9.44
N ILE A 352 30.64 -5.38 -8.11
CA ILE A 352 30.44 -6.71 -7.50
C ILE A 352 29.16 -7.35 -8.08
N PHE A 353 28.07 -6.63 -8.14
CA PHE A 353 26.80 -7.13 -8.69
C PHE A 353 26.90 -7.46 -10.20
N GLY A 354 27.72 -6.70 -10.93
CA GLY A 354 28.05 -7.01 -12.32
C GLY A 354 28.73 -8.37 -12.45
N LYS A 355 29.76 -8.63 -11.62
CA LYS A 355 30.46 -9.92 -11.57
C LYS A 355 29.56 -11.07 -11.14
N VAL A 356 28.72 -10.87 -10.13
CA VAL A 356 27.73 -11.88 -9.70
C VAL A 356 26.79 -12.25 -10.86
N ARG A 357 26.28 -11.28 -11.60
CA ARG A 357 25.43 -11.54 -12.77
C ARG A 357 26.16 -12.27 -13.88
N THR A 358 27.44 -11.94 -14.12
CA THR A 358 28.29 -12.66 -15.07
C THR A 358 28.47 -14.11 -14.65
N PHE A 359 28.78 -14.36 -13.39
CA PHE A 359 28.92 -15.71 -12.82
C PHE A 359 27.62 -16.53 -13.00
N ILE A 360 26.46 -15.98 -12.62
CA ILE A 360 25.15 -16.63 -12.79
C ILE A 360 24.90 -16.97 -14.26
N ASN A 361 25.26 -16.08 -15.19
CA ASN A 361 25.04 -16.28 -16.62
C ASN A 361 25.95 -17.35 -17.23
N GLN A 362 27.19 -17.42 -16.77
CA GLN A 362 28.17 -18.39 -17.29
C GLN A 362 27.82 -19.82 -16.88
N LEU A 363 27.37 -20.04 -15.66
CA LEU A 363 27.12 -21.37 -15.11
C LEU A 363 25.84 -22.04 -15.66
N LYS A 364 24.89 -21.30 -16.22
CA LYS A 364 23.63 -21.84 -16.78
C LYS A 364 22.93 -22.85 -15.85
N ARG A 365 23.08 -22.70 -14.52
CA ARG A 365 22.46 -23.57 -13.52
C ARG A 365 20.95 -23.35 -13.41
N PHE A 366 20.48 -22.17 -13.88
CA PHE A 366 19.09 -21.71 -13.78
C PHE A 366 18.41 -21.56 -15.13
#